data_0dda218253637cafb10bc3a2cb7de1f1
#
_entry.id   0dda218253637cafb10bc3a2cb7de1f1
#
_cell.length_a   1.000
_cell.length_b   1.000
_cell.length_c   1.000
_cell.angle_alpha   90.00
_cell.angle_beta   90.00
_cell.angle_gamma   90.00
#
_symmetry.space_group_name_H-M   'P 1'
#
loop_
_entity.id
_entity.type
_entity.pdbx_description
1 polymer ?
#
loop_
_entity_poly.entity_id
_entity_poly.type
_entity_poly.pdbx_seq_one_letter_code
_entity_poly.pdbx_strand_id
1 'polypeptide(L)'
;MLLRLDFSLDTPIYLQIRNQIVRGIAAGELVPGQLLPTVRALAEDCGVNMMTVSKAYSQLKQEGYIRTDRRAGTVVLEREDRELPEPIRENLLLALSEAKAAGTNRETVLDLVKEVFA
;
A
#
# COMPACT_ATOMS: atom_id res chain seq x y z
N MET A 1 5.74 7.31 -10.71
CA MET A 1 4.96 7.11 -9.47
C MET A 1 4.97 8.39 -8.67
N LEU A 2 3.81 8.89 -8.35
CA LEU A 2 3.69 10.15 -7.63
C LEU A 2 3.25 9.87 -6.18
N LEU A 3 4.11 10.19 -5.23
CA LEU A 3 3.82 10.02 -3.80
C LEU A 3 3.64 11.38 -3.13
N ARG A 4 2.66 11.45 -2.23
CA ARG A 4 2.39 12.63 -1.42
C ARG A 4 2.65 12.28 0.05
N LEU A 5 3.78 12.72 0.57
CA LEU A 5 4.16 12.47 1.95
C LEU A 5 3.77 13.65 2.83
N ASP A 6 3.29 13.35 4.01
CA ASP A 6 2.92 14.35 5.00
C ASP A 6 3.75 14.14 6.26
N PHE A 7 4.73 15.00 6.48
CA PHE A 7 5.67 14.90 7.61
C PHE A 7 5.03 15.32 8.94
N SER A 8 3.83 15.91 8.89
CA SER A 8 3.09 16.31 10.11
C SER A 8 2.25 15.19 10.70
N LEU A 9 2.03 14.09 9.96
CA LEU A 9 1.25 12.96 10.44
C LEU A 9 2.06 12.11 11.43
N ASP A 10 1.35 11.46 12.35
CA ASP A 10 1.94 10.49 13.27
C ASP A 10 2.37 9.20 12.55
N THR A 11 1.77 8.91 11.40
CA THR A 11 2.15 7.75 10.59
C THR A 11 3.58 7.91 10.09
N PRO A 12 4.48 6.97 10.40
CA PRO A 12 5.87 7.02 9.91
C PRO A 12 5.92 7.13 8.39
N ILE A 13 6.92 7.83 7.87
CA ILE A 13 7.06 8.08 6.43
C ILE A 13 7.15 6.77 5.64
N TYR A 14 7.89 5.76 6.14
CA TYR A 14 7.99 4.50 5.43
C TYR A 14 6.62 3.82 5.26
N LEU A 15 5.73 3.94 6.24
CA LEU A 15 4.37 3.41 6.14
C LEU A 15 3.52 4.22 5.16
N GLN A 16 3.70 5.52 5.10
CA GLN A 16 3.01 6.34 4.10
C GLN A 16 3.40 5.91 2.68
N ILE A 17 4.68 5.65 2.45
CA ILE A 17 5.18 5.15 1.17
C ILE A 17 4.55 3.78 0.88
N ARG A 18 4.62 2.87 1.82
CA ARG A 18 4.03 1.53 1.69
C ARG A 18 2.54 1.61 1.37
N ASN A 19 1.80 2.42 2.11
CA ASN A 19 0.35 2.53 1.96
C ASN A 19 -0.05 3.11 0.60
N GLN A 20 0.67 4.10 0.12
CA GLN A 20 0.39 4.69 -1.19
C GLN A 20 0.69 3.72 -2.34
N ILE A 21 1.73 2.91 -2.21
CA ILE A 21 2.04 1.88 -3.22
C ILE A 21 0.93 0.82 -3.24
N VAL A 22 0.48 0.35 -2.07
CA VAL A 22 -0.64 -0.61 -2.00
C VAL A 22 -1.91 -0.02 -2.62
N ARG A 23 -2.23 1.23 -2.34
CA ARG A 23 -3.38 1.91 -2.94
C ARG A 23 -3.24 2.01 -4.46
N GLY A 24 -2.04 2.32 -4.96
CA GLY A 24 -1.78 2.37 -6.39
C GLY A 24 -1.95 1.02 -7.08
N ILE A 25 -1.52 -0.06 -6.43
CA ILE A 25 -1.73 -1.42 -6.93
C ILE A 25 -3.22 -1.75 -6.96
N ALA A 26 -3.93 -1.46 -5.88
CA ALA A 26 -5.37 -1.73 -5.80
C ALA A 26 -6.17 -0.95 -6.85
N ALA A 27 -5.79 0.29 -7.11
CA ALA A 27 -6.46 1.14 -8.10
C ALA A 27 -6.08 0.84 -9.55
N GLY A 28 -5.12 -0.06 -9.78
CA GLY A 28 -4.64 -0.38 -11.13
C GLY A 28 -3.68 0.66 -11.72
N GLU A 29 -3.22 1.60 -10.92
CA GLU A 29 -2.21 2.59 -11.35
C GLU A 29 -0.82 1.97 -11.44
N LEU A 30 -0.55 0.99 -10.58
CA LEU A 30 0.66 0.16 -10.59
C LEU A 30 0.24 -1.25 -10.98
N VAL A 31 0.64 -1.68 -12.16
CA VAL A 31 0.18 -2.96 -12.72
C VAL A 31 1.21 -4.07 -12.51
N PRO A 32 0.79 -5.35 -12.50
CA PRO A 32 1.73 -6.48 -12.37
C PRO A 32 2.84 -6.41 -13.40
N GLY A 33 4.07 -6.66 -12.96
CA GLY A 33 5.25 -6.59 -13.81
C GLY A 33 5.83 -5.20 -14.00
N GLN A 34 5.14 -4.17 -13.54
CA GLN A 34 5.63 -2.79 -13.67
C GLN A 34 6.86 -2.59 -12.80
N LEU A 35 7.86 -1.92 -13.38
CA LEU A 35 9.09 -1.57 -12.69
C LEU A 35 8.84 -0.36 -11.77
N LEU A 36 9.21 -0.51 -10.51
CA LEU A 36 9.19 0.60 -9.55
C LEU A 36 10.52 1.35 -9.58
N PRO A 37 10.54 2.62 -9.15
CA PRO A 37 11.79 3.36 -9.00
C PRO A 37 12.76 2.64 -8.08
N THR A 38 14.06 2.84 -8.29
CA THR A 38 15.06 2.37 -7.34
C THR A 38 14.88 3.06 -6.00
N VAL A 39 15.40 2.46 -4.94
CA VAL A 39 15.39 3.07 -3.60
C VAL A 39 16.01 4.47 -3.65
N ARG A 40 17.16 4.61 -4.32
CA ARG A 40 17.83 5.90 -4.46
C ARG A 40 16.98 6.93 -5.19
N ALA A 41 16.43 6.56 -6.34
CA ALA A 41 15.61 7.47 -7.14
C ALA A 41 14.37 7.93 -6.38
N LEU A 42 13.69 7.01 -5.72
CA LEU A 42 12.49 7.37 -4.95
C LEU A 42 12.83 8.23 -3.74
N ALA A 43 13.93 7.95 -3.06
CA ALA A 43 14.39 8.75 -1.93
C ALA A 43 14.70 10.19 -2.37
N GLU A 44 15.36 10.37 -3.50
CA GLU A 44 15.64 11.69 -4.07
C GLU A 44 14.34 12.41 -4.45
N ASP A 45 13.43 11.73 -5.11
CA ASP A 45 12.15 12.32 -5.54
C ASP A 45 11.29 12.76 -4.36
N CYS A 46 11.30 11.99 -3.27
CA CYS A 46 10.50 12.26 -2.08
C CYS A 46 11.20 13.19 -1.08
N GLY A 47 12.49 13.42 -1.25
CA GLY A 47 13.27 14.20 -0.28
C GLY A 47 13.44 13.49 1.06
N VAL A 48 13.57 12.17 1.05
CA VAL A 48 13.72 11.36 2.26
C VAL A 48 14.98 10.53 2.21
N ASN A 49 15.32 9.94 3.35
CA ASN A 49 16.48 9.06 3.51
C ASN A 49 16.25 7.74 2.74
N MET A 50 17.31 7.23 2.11
CA MET A 50 17.25 5.94 1.41
C MET A 50 16.83 4.79 2.31
N MET A 51 17.21 4.80 3.59
CA MET A 51 16.80 3.76 4.53
C MET A 51 15.29 3.75 4.77
N THR A 52 14.65 4.91 4.72
CA THR A 52 13.19 5.04 4.84
C THR A 52 12.50 4.34 3.66
N VAL A 53 12.96 4.58 2.44
CA VAL A 53 12.43 3.92 1.24
C VAL A 53 12.73 2.42 1.29
N SER A 54 13.95 2.06 1.66
CA SER A 54 14.36 0.65 1.79
C SER A 54 13.48 -0.11 2.75
N LYS A 55 13.12 0.50 3.88
CA LYS A 55 12.22 -0.10 4.88
C LYS A 55 10.82 -0.33 4.30
N ALA A 56 10.29 0.65 3.56
CA ALA A 56 9.01 0.52 2.89
C ALA A 56 9.01 -0.62 1.87
N TYR A 57 10.05 -0.69 1.04
CA TYR A 57 10.19 -1.74 0.03
C TYR A 57 10.36 -3.13 0.67
N SER A 58 11.11 -3.21 1.76
CA SER A 58 11.30 -4.48 2.48
C SER A 58 9.97 -5.01 3.01
N GLN A 59 9.14 -4.13 3.57
CA GLN A 59 7.82 -4.51 4.06
C GLN A 59 6.91 -4.96 2.92
N LEU A 60 6.90 -4.23 1.80
CA LEU A 60 6.12 -4.61 0.62
C LEU A 60 6.54 -5.97 0.05
N LYS A 61 7.85 -6.26 0.05
CA LYS A 61 8.37 -7.58 -0.36
C LYS A 61 7.89 -8.68 0.58
N GLN A 62 7.99 -8.44 1.88
CA GLN A 62 7.55 -9.39 2.90
C GLN A 62 6.06 -9.69 2.78
N GLU A 63 5.27 -8.67 2.48
CA GLU A 63 3.82 -8.79 2.32
C GLU A 63 3.41 -9.35 0.94
N GLY A 64 4.36 -9.49 0.02
CA GLY A 64 4.13 -10.12 -1.28
C GLY A 64 3.57 -9.20 -2.35
N TYR A 65 3.70 -7.89 -2.21
CA TYR A 65 3.25 -6.93 -3.21
C TYR A 65 4.27 -6.68 -4.31
N ILE A 66 5.55 -6.80 -3.99
CA ILE A 66 6.66 -6.54 -4.91
C ILE A 66 7.75 -7.60 -4.73
N ARG A 67 8.63 -7.71 -5.73
CA ARG A 67 9.83 -8.53 -5.64
C ARG A 67 11.00 -7.81 -6.29
N THR A 68 12.22 -8.19 -5.92
CA THR A 68 13.42 -7.71 -6.57
C THR A 68 13.89 -8.75 -7.58
N ASP A 69 14.07 -8.31 -8.82
CA ASP A 69 14.65 -9.10 -9.90
C ASP A 69 16.04 -8.51 -10.20
N ARG A 70 17.07 -9.35 -10.28
CA ARG A 70 18.45 -8.90 -10.52
C ARG A 70 18.61 -8.17 -11.85
N ARG A 71 17.81 -8.52 -12.85
CA ARG A 71 17.89 -7.92 -14.18
C ARG A 71 16.96 -6.74 -14.33
N ALA A 72 15.71 -6.89 -13.87
CA ALA A 72 14.68 -5.88 -14.06
C ALA A 72 14.61 -4.85 -12.94
N GLY A 73 15.11 -5.18 -11.73
CA GLY A 73 14.98 -4.33 -10.55
C GLY A 73 13.78 -4.71 -9.70
N THR A 74 13.14 -3.75 -9.07
CA THR A 74 11.98 -3.98 -8.21
C THR A 74 10.71 -3.89 -9.04
N VAL A 75 9.90 -4.95 -9.02
CA VAL A 75 8.69 -5.04 -9.84
C VAL A 75 7.47 -5.38 -9.01
N VAL A 76 6.31 -4.95 -9.47
CA VAL A 76 5.02 -5.30 -8.88
C VAL A 76 4.72 -6.76 -9.17
N LEU A 77 4.35 -7.52 -8.14
CA LEU A 77 4.00 -8.93 -8.30
C LEU A 77 2.61 -9.09 -8.91
N GLU A 78 2.48 -10.10 -9.76
CA GLU A 78 1.17 -10.57 -10.20
C GLU A 78 0.52 -11.34 -9.06
N ARG A 79 -0.77 -11.07 -8.82
CA ARG A 79 -1.54 -11.77 -7.81
C ARG A 79 -2.73 -12.47 -8.43
N GLU A 80 -2.90 -13.73 -8.05
CA GLU A 80 -4.09 -14.51 -8.37
C GLU A 80 -5.18 -14.25 -7.33
N ASP A 81 -6.42 -14.60 -7.67
CA ASP A 81 -7.52 -14.57 -6.72
C ASP A 81 -7.19 -15.43 -5.52
N ARG A 82 -7.26 -14.87 -4.34
CA ARG A 82 -6.93 -15.54 -3.09
C ARG A 82 -7.97 -15.25 -2.04
N GLU A 83 -8.03 -16.14 -1.07
CA GLU A 83 -8.78 -15.87 0.14
C GLU A 83 -8.18 -14.67 0.86
N LEU A 84 -9.01 -13.99 1.62
CA LEU A 84 -8.59 -12.83 2.41
C LEU A 84 -7.59 -13.27 3.49
N PRO A 85 -6.35 -12.73 3.49
CA PRO A 85 -5.38 -13.06 4.53
C PRO A 85 -5.91 -12.69 5.93
N GLU A 86 -5.62 -13.54 6.90
CA GLU A 86 -6.12 -13.37 8.27
C GLU A 86 -5.77 -12.00 8.88
N PRO A 87 -4.53 -11.49 8.76
CA PRO A 87 -4.21 -10.17 9.31
C PRO A 87 -5.06 -9.04 8.71
N ILE A 88 -5.34 -9.11 7.41
CA ILE A 88 -6.18 -8.10 6.73
C ILE A 88 -7.62 -8.25 7.20
N ARG A 89 -8.12 -9.48 7.32
CA ARG A 89 -9.47 -9.75 7.81
C ARG A 89 -9.67 -9.16 9.20
N GLU A 90 -8.73 -9.38 10.12
CA GLU A 90 -8.80 -8.85 11.47
C GLU A 90 -8.81 -7.31 11.49
N ASN A 91 -7.96 -6.69 10.66
CA ASN A 91 -7.92 -5.23 10.53
C ASN A 91 -9.25 -4.68 10.00
N LEU A 92 -9.84 -5.35 9.01
CA LEU A 92 -11.15 -4.96 8.47
C LEU A 92 -12.25 -5.08 9.52
N LEU A 93 -12.29 -6.18 10.26
CA LEU A 93 -13.28 -6.37 11.32
C LEU A 93 -13.18 -5.30 12.39
N LEU A 94 -11.97 -4.93 12.78
CA LEU A 94 -11.75 -3.86 13.75
C LEU A 94 -12.24 -2.52 13.18
N ALA A 95 -11.85 -2.18 11.96
CA ALA A 95 -12.26 -0.92 11.32
C ALA A 95 -13.77 -0.83 11.18
N LEU A 96 -14.42 -1.94 10.77
CA LEU A 96 -15.87 -1.99 10.67
C LEU A 96 -16.55 -1.84 12.04
N SER A 97 -15.97 -2.45 13.06
CA SER A 97 -16.47 -2.33 14.44
C SER A 97 -16.33 -0.89 14.93
N GLU A 98 -15.23 -0.24 14.63
CA GLU A 98 -15.01 1.17 14.95
C GLU A 98 -16.04 2.07 14.26
N ALA A 99 -16.32 1.81 12.98
CA ALA A 99 -17.31 2.57 12.22
C ALA A 99 -18.70 2.41 12.86
N LYS A 100 -19.08 1.18 13.20
CA LYS A 100 -20.36 0.91 13.86
C LYS A 100 -20.44 1.58 15.23
N ALA A 101 -19.40 1.48 16.02
CA ALA A 101 -19.33 2.11 17.34
C ALA A 101 -19.41 3.64 17.25
N ALA A 102 -18.88 4.23 16.18
CA ALA A 102 -18.94 5.67 15.91
C ALA A 102 -20.31 6.13 15.39
N GLY A 103 -21.24 5.20 15.15
CA GLY A 103 -22.58 5.53 14.68
C GLY A 103 -22.75 5.55 13.16
N THR A 104 -21.75 5.11 12.40
CA THR A 104 -21.84 5.05 10.94
C THR A 104 -22.79 3.94 10.53
N ASN A 105 -23.66 4.19 9.56
CA ASN A 105 -24.58 3.18 9.06
C ASN A 105 -23.92 2.25 8.03
N ARG A 106 -24.61 1.12 7.79
CA ARG A 106 -24.12 0.10 6.85
C ARG A 106 -23.93 0.65 5.44
N GLU A 107 -24.86 1.46 4.95
CA GLU A 107 -24.81 1.96 3.58
C GLU A 107 -23.57 2.78 3.29
N THR A 108 -23.14 3.61 4.24
CA THR A 108 -21.93 4.40 4.12
C THR A 108 -20.70 3.49 3.95
N VAL A 109 -20.62 2.42 4.73
CA VAL A 109 -19.50 1.47 4.64
C VAL A 109 -19.56 0.68 3.33
N LEU A 110 -20.73 0.24 2.91
CA LEU A 110 -20.89 -0.47 1.64
C LEU A 110 -20.50 0.41 0.45
N ASP A 111 -20.79 1.70 0.50
CA ASP A 111 -20.37 2.64 -0.54
C ASP A 111 -18.84 2.72 -0.64
N LEU A 112 -18.12 2.70 0.50
CA LEU A 112 -16.66 2.64 0.50
C LEU A 112 -16.13 1.36 -0.13
N VAL A 113 -16.78 0.23 0.15
CA VAL A 113 -16.41 -1.05 -0.46
C VAL A 113 -16.56 -0.97 -1.99
N LYS A 114 -17.67 -0.44 -2.48
CA LYS A 114 -17.90 -0.26 -3.92
C LYS A 114 -16.87 0.66 -4.56
N GLU A 115 -16.46 1.71 -3.86
CA GLU A 115 -15.46 2.65 -4.34
C GLU A 115 -14.11 1.95 -4.56
N VAL A 116 -13.66 1.14 -3.60
CA VAL A 116 -12.37 0.44 -3.70
C VAL A 116 -12.39 -0.68 -4.74
N PHE A 117 -13.49 -1.41 -4.83
CA PHE A 117 -13.63 -2.58 -5.71
C PHE A 117 -14.37 -2.26 -7.03
N ALA A 118 -14.42 -1.02 -7.39
CA ALA A 118 -15.07 -0.60 -8.65
C ALA A 118 -14.40 -1.16 -9.89
#